data_bbf9ef668fea45e3326452a22dc99091
#
_entry.id   bbf9ef668fea45e3326452a22dc99091
#
_cell.length_a   1.000
_cell.length_b   1.000
_cell.length_c   1.000
_cell.angle_alpha   90.00
_cell.angle_beta   90.00
_cell.angle_gamma   90.00
#
_symmetry.space_group_name_H-M   'P 1'
#
loop_
_entity.id
_entity.type
_entity.pdbx_description
1 polymer ?
#
loop_
_entity_poly.entity_id
_entity_poly.type
_entity_poly.pdbx_seq_one_letter_code
_entity_poly.pdbx_strand_id
1 'polypeptide(L)'
;MAKGLDLLRWRGDIVSNNVLVLYPGNWLYNASVIGFLEILSFGMDKRRIEEWLKEDGSVSIEKDIFKNVKKGKVEIPYALVCYVEFLTEGEDLQEWLEQKDKKGKSNKEKVKEYYDDMGEFGYKFVRALNKLFSSNMPYQNLVQQNDRRKFIEYVSKLSIIGEDRINKRCEICGANRVVEPENDNSLEKRLFRFDKMHSSDFGPSMVVPNSFWNYNTSLLVCPLCAYLIIHHHKALTRLEDNSEIFINAPSFKVMWYLNKYLQTVYEKGKIATTKELLGMSIIEMALKVNVQLGKWNMMNIEIVTKSNGRF
;
A
#
# COMPACT_ATOMS: atom_id res chain seq x y z
N MET A 1 -14.08 44.41 7.10
CA MET A 1 -13.67 43.56 8.23
C MET A 1 -14.11 42.13 7.93
N ALA A 2 -13.28 41.39 7.28
CA ALA A 2 -13.53 39.95 6.97
C ALA A 2 -12.82 39.12 8.03
N LYS A 3 -13.59 38.44 8.89
CA LYS A 3 -13.09 37.46 9.83
C LYS A 3 -12.72 36.19 9.04
N GLY A 4 -11.45 35.86 9.10
CA GLY A 4 -10.91 34.69 8.46
C GLY A 4 -11.55 33.40 8.96
N LEU A 5 -11.84 32.54 8.01
CA LEU A 5 -12.16 31.13 8.25
C LEU A 5 -10.90 30.44 8.79
N ASP A 6 -10.89 30.20 10.08
CA ASP A 6 -9.99 29.23 10.72
C ASP A 6 -10.44 27.81 10.30
N LEU A 7 -10.00 27.40 9.14
CA LEU A 7 -10.22 26.06 8.64
C LEU A 7 -9.15 25.12 9.22
N LEU A 8 -9.64 24.20 10.05
CA LEU A 8 -9.02 22.91 10.39
C LEU A 8 -7.78 22.98 11.28
N ARG A 9 -7.96 23.32 12.52
CA ARG A 9 -7.16 22.80 13.62
C ARG A 9 -7.46 21.29 13.72
N TRP A 10 -6.63 20.48 13.10
CA TRP A 10 -6.59 19.06 13.38
C TRP A 10 -6.10 18.88 14.82
N ARG A 11 -7.01 18.65 15.74
CA ARG A 11 -6.68 18.22 17.11
C ARG A 11 -6.17 16.79 16.99
N GLY A 12 -4.84 16.63 17.07
CA GLY A 12 -4.23 15.37 17.42
C GLY A 12 -4.61 15.04 18.87
N ASP A 13 -5.65 14.25 19.04
CA ASP A 13 -5.94 13.67 20.33
C ASP A 13 -4.80 12.74 20.73
N ILE A 14 -4.46 12.74 22.01
CA ILE A 14 -3.39 11.97 22.66
C ILE A 14 -3.55 10.50 22.29
N VAL A 15 -2.90 10.10 21.21
CA VAL A 15 -2.86 8.71 20.75
C VAL A 15 -1.87 7.99 21.65
N SER A 16 -2.26 6.85 22.19
CA SER A 16 -1.34 5.94 22.88
C SER A 16 -0.11 5.75 21.97
N ASN A 17 1.11 5.83 22.50
CA ASN A 17 2.36 5.77 21.73
C ASN A 17 2.50 4.54 20.78
N ASN A 18 1.54 3.62 20.80
CA ASN A 18 1.55 2.34 20.09
C ASN A 18 0.59 2.23 18.90
N VAL A 19 -0.15 3.27 18.56
CA VAL A 19 -1.13 3.25 17.44
C VAL A 19 -0.83 4.34 16.43
N LEU A 20 -0.97 4.01 15.14
CA LEU A 20 -0.94 4.95 14.03
C LEU A 20 -2.38 5.23 13.59
N VAL A 21 -2.83 6.46 13.70
CA VAL A 21 -4.13 6.88 13.16
C VAL A 21 -3.91 7.47 11.78
N LEU A 22 -4.64 6.95 10.78
CA LEU A 22 -4.61 7.40 9.40
C LEU A 22 -6.00 7.87 9.00
N TYR A 23 -6.07 9.02 8.33
CA TYR A 23 -7.31 9.58 7.81
C TYR A 23 -7.33 9.48 6.29
N PRO A 24 -8.51 9.31 5.66
CA PRO A 24 -8.62 9.29 4.22
C PRO A 24 -8.04 10.57 3.56
N GLY A 25 -7.36 10.38 2.44
CA GLY A 25 -6.75 11.44 1.65
C GLY A 25 -7.07 11.30 0.16
N ASN A 26 -6.07 11.46 -0.70
CA ASN A 26 -6.24 11.19 -2.13
C ASN A 26 -6.43 9.69 -2.40
N TRP A 27 -6.96 9.36 -3.57
CA TRP A 27 -7.28 7.98 -3.95
C TRP A 27 -6.09 7.02 -3.89
N LEU A 28 -4.88 7.47 -4.31
CA LEU A 28 -3.69 6.61 -4.29
C LEU A 28 -3.28 6.24 -2.86
N TYR A 29 -3.28 7.22 -1.96
CA TYR A 29 -3.02 6.98 -0.55
C TYR A 29 -4.08 6.05 0.06
N ASN A 30 -5.35 6.28 -0.26
CA ASN A 30 -6.45 5.47 0.22
C ASN A 30 -6.34 4.02 -0.28
N ALA A 31 -6.07 3.82 -1.58
CA ALA A 31 -5.81 2.51 -2.15
C ALA A 31 -4.58 1.84 -1.50
N SER A 32 -3.55 2.61 -1.18
CA SER A 32 -2.34 2.11 -0.51
C SER A 32 -2.63 1.59 0.89
N VAL A 33 -3.45 2.30 1.66
CA VAL A 33 -3.87 1.87 3.00
C VAL A 33 -4.78 0.64 2.91
N ILE A 34 -5.78 0.65 2.03
CA ILE A 34 -6.66 -0.52 1.84
C ILE A 34 -5.87 -1.75 1.39
N GLY A 35 -4.98 -1.61 0.40
CA GLY A 35 -4.12 -2.71 -0.06
C GLY A 35 -3.21 -3.25 1.04
N PHE A 36 -2.71 -2.38 1.92
CA PHE A 36 -1.94 -2.80 3.08
C PHE A 36 -2.79 -3.59 4.08
N LEU A 37 -4.01 -3.15 4.37
CA LEU A 37 -4.96 -3.88 5.23
C LEU A 37 -5.33 -5.25 4.63
N GLU A 38 -5.49 -5.34 3.30
CA GLU A 38 -5.72 -6.60 2.59
C GLU A 38 -4.59 -7.61 2.84
N ILE A 39 -3.35 -7.16 2.72
CA ILE A 39 -2.17 -8.00 2.96
C ILE A 39 -2.09 -8.44 4.43
N LEU A 40 -2.36 -7.54 5.36
CA LEU A 40 -2.39 -7.89 6.78
C LEU A 40 -3.50 -8.89 7.10
N SER A 41 -4.67 -8.79 6.45
CA SER A 41 -5.80 -9.69 6.64
C SER A 41 -5.50 -11.14 6.21
N PHE A 42 -4.44 -11.34 5.43
CA PHE A 42 -3.94 -12.66 5.07
C PHE A 42 -3.24 -13.38 6.25
N GLY A 43 -2.45 -12.63 7.02
CA GLY A 43 -1.70 -13.17 8.16
C GLY A 43 -2.35 -12.92 9.53
N MET A 44 -3.44 -12.16 9.59
CA MET A 44 -4.13 -11.77 10.83
C MET A 44 -5.62 -12.12 10.78
N ASP A 45 -6.26 -12.23 11.95
CA ASP A 45 -7.72 -12.35 12.04
C ASP A 45 -8.38 -11.11 11.40
N LYS A 46 -9.30 -11.34 10.47
CA LYS A 46 -10.06 -10.28 9.79
C LYS A 46 -10.82 -9.38 10.78
N ARG A 47 -11.30 -9.94 11.90
CA ARG A 47 -11.97 -9.17 12.96
C ARG A 47 -11.08 -8.08 13.53
N ARG A 48 -9.78 -8.37 13.71
CA ARG A 48 -8.81 -7.37 14.19
C ARG A 48 -8.64 -6.21 13.20
N ILE A 49 -8.65 -6.49 11.89
CA ILE A 49 -8.63 -5.44 10.86
C ILE A 49 -9.91 -4.59 10.94
N GLU A 50 -11.07 -5.23 11.10
CA GLU A 50 -12.34 -4.52 11.21
C GLU A 50 -12.43 -3.64 12.47
N GLU A 51 -11.84 -4.05 13.59
CA GLU A 51 -11.72 -3.25 14.81
C GLU A 51 -10.87 -1.99 14.63
N TRP A 52 -9.90 -2.02 13.70
CA TRP A 52 -9.08 -0.85 13.35
C TRP A 52 -9.84 0.19 12.54
N LEU A 53 -10.89 -0.20 11.82
CA LEU A 53 -11.73 0.69 11.02
C LEU A 53 -12.72 1.45 11.92
N LYS A 54 -12.59 2.77 12.00
CA LYS A 54 -13.37 3.60 12.92
C LYS A 54 -14.58 4.23 12.25
N GLU A 55 -15.57 4.61 13.06
CA GLU A 55 -16.81 5.26 12.61
C GLU A 55 -16.57 6.67 12.06
N ASP A 56 -15.51 7.34 12.50
CA ASP A 56 -15.10 8.65 11.98
C ASP A 56 -14.42 8.57 10.60
N GLY A 57 -14.34 7.37 10.03
CA GLY A 57 -13.71 7.09 8.74
C GLY A 57 -12.21 6.84 8.80
N SER A 58 -11.57 7.04 9.93
CA SER A 58 -10.15 6.76 10.13
C SER A 58 -9.85 5.26 10.26
N VAL A 59 -8.57 4.90 10.20
CA VAL A 59 -8.07 3.58 10.58
C VAL A 59 -6.98 3.73 11.63
N SER A 60 -7.06 2.91 12.70
CA SER A 60 -6.13 2.91 13.82
C SER A 60 -5.28 1.65 13.80
N ILE A 61 -4.09 1.72 13.20
CA ILE A 61 -3.19 0.58 13.01
C ILE A 61 -2.23 0.46 14.19
N GLU A 62 -2.15 -0.71 14.81
CA GLU A 62 -1.20 -0.97 15.88
C GLU A 62 0.24 -1.03 15.32
N LYS A 63 1.16 -0.27 15.92
CA LYS A 63 2.58 -0.25 15.49
C LYS A 63 3.30 -1.59 15.67
N ASP A 64 2.74 -2.48 16.48
CA ASP A 64 3.30 -3.81 16.74
C ASP A 64 3.45 -4.65 15.46
N ILE A 65 2.67 -4.37 14.42
CA ILE A 65 2.83 -5.03 13.12
C ILE A 65 4.18 -4.74 12.46
N PHE A 66 4.84 -3.65 12.82
CA PHE A 66 6.18 -3.31 12.31
C PHE A 66 7.30 -3.84 13.23
N LYS A 67 6.96 -4.44 14.38
CA LYS A 67 7.93 -5.12 15.22
C LYS A 67 8.42 -6.41 14.57
N ASN A 68 9.67 -6.72 14.84
CA ASN A 68 10.31 -7.90 14.31
C ASN A 68 9.76 -9.18 14.94
N VAL A 69 9.58 -10.20 14.11
CA VAL A 69 9.30 -11.57 14.49
C VAL A 69 10.41 -12.49 13.96
N LYS A 70 10.69 -13.57 14.66
CA LYS A 70 11.76 -14.49 14.30
C LYS A 70 11.36 -15.35 13.11
N LYS A 71 12.19 -15.35 12.05
CA LYS A 71 12.10 -16.23 10.89
C LYS A 71 13.48 -16.84 10.63
N GLY A 72 13.64 -18.14 10.97
CA GLY A 72 14.97 -18.76 11.02
C GLY A 72 15.86 -18.11 12.09
N LYS A 73 17.03 -17.62 11.68
CA LYS A 73 17.99 -16.90 12.54
C LYS A 73 17.85 -15.36 12.45
N VAL A 74 16.93 -14.87 11.61
CA VAL A 74 16.74 -13.44 11.33
C VAL A 74 15.43 -12.94 11.92
N GLU A 75 15.43 -11.69 12.32
CA GLU A 75 14.24 -10.98 12.77
C GLU A 75 13.72 -10.08 11.65
N ILE A 76 12.42 -10.19 11.35
CA ILE A 76 11.76 -9.51 10.23
C ILE A 76 10.44 -8.89 10.71
N PRO A 77 10.11 -7.65 10.29
CA PRO A 77 8.82 -7.03 10.63
C PRO A 77 7.63 -7.92 10.27
N TYR A 78 6.67 -8.04 11.18
CA TYR A 78 5.50 -8.90 10.95
C TYR A 78 4.72 -8.48 9.70
N ALA A 79 4.54 -7.18 9.46
CA ALA A 79 3.90 -6.68 8.25
C ALA A 79 4.59 -7.15 6.96
N LEU A 80 5.93 -7.24 6.98
CA LEU A 80 6.69 -7.74 5.83
C LEU A 80 6.57 -9.26 5.70
N VAL A 81 6.42 -9.99 6.81
CA VAL A 81 6.11 -11.42 6.77
C VAL A 81 4.76 -11.67 6.09
N CYS A 82 3.71 -10.95 6.50
CA CYS A 82 2.39 -11.04 5.85
C CYS A 82 2.48 -10.77 4.33
N TYR A 83 3.26 -9.77 3.94
CA TYR A 83 3.46 -9.41 2.53
C TYR A 83 4.16 -10.52 1.74
N VAL A 84 5.20 -11.11 2.30
CA VAL A 84 5.94 -12.21 1.68
C VAL A 84 5.06 -13.45 1.51
N GLU A 85 4.36 -13.85 2.56
CA GLU A 85 3.45 -15.01 2.52
C GLU A 85 2.32 -14.79 1.51
N PHE A 86 1.72 -13.60 1.48
CA PHE A 86 0.68 -13.25 0.53
C PHE A 86 1.18 -13.33 -0.93
N LEU A 87 2.36 -12.79 -1.25
CA LEU A 87 2.88 -12.79 -2.62
C LEU A 87 3.35 -14.16 -3.11
N THR A 88 3.61 -15.09 -2.20
CA THR A 88 4.08 -16.45 -2.53
C THR A 88 3.02 -17.51 -2.29
N GLU A 89 1.79 -17.11 -1.95
CA GLU A 89 0.67 -18.04 -1.79
C GLU A 89 0.39 -18.79 -3.10
N GLY A 90 0.21 -20.10 -3.00
CA GLY A 90 -0.13 -20.96 -4.15
C GLY A 90 0.96 -21.09 -5.21
N GLU A 91 2.17 -20.53 -5.00
CA GLU A 91 3.29 -20.70 -5.93
C GLU A 91 4.04 -22.01 -5.70
N ASP A 92 4.43 -22.64 -6.79
CA ASP A 92 5.43 -23.71 -6.75
C ASP A 92 6.82 -23.11 -6.57
N LEU A 93 7.18 -22.93 -5.29
CA LEU A 93 8.49 -22.39 -4.93
C LEU A 93 9.63 -23.33 -5.34
N GLN A 94 9.40 -24.65 -5.40
CA GLN A 94 10.42 -25.62 -5.78
C GLN A 94 10.77 -25.49 -7.26
N GLU A 95 9.76 -25.39 -8.12
CA GLU A 95 9.98 -25.12 -9.54
C GLU A 95 10.79 -23.85 -9.75
N TRP A 96 10.42 -22.76 -9.06
CA TRP A 96 11.18 -21.51 -9.17
C TRP A 96 12.62 -21.64 -8.66
N LEU A 97 12.87 -22.38 -7.60
CA LEU A 97 14.22 -22.58 -7.04
C LEU A 97 15.14 -23.34 -8.01
N GLU A 98 14.60 -24.26 -8.80
CA GLU A 98 15.33 -25.06 -9.77
C GLU A 98 15.62 -24.31 -11.09
N GLN A 99 14.89 -23.22 -11.37
CA GLN A 99 15.12 -22.41 -12.56
C GLN A 99 16.54 -21.88 -12.61
N LYS A 100 17.21 -22.04 -13.75
CA LYS A 100 18.59 -21.62 -13.99
C LYS A 100 18.65 -20.34 -14.80
N ASP A 101 19.65 -19.51 -14.52
CA ASP A 101 19.96 -18.35 -15.33
C ASP A 101 20.80 -18.73 -16.58
N LYS A 102 21.14 -17.72 -17.39
CA LYS A 102 21.99 -17.89 -18.58
C LYS A 102 23.39 -18.46 -18.29
N LYS A 103 23.83 -18.41 -17.03
CA LYS A 103 25.12 -18.95 -16.56
C LYS A 103 24.97 -20.34 -15.92
N GLY A 104 23.77 -20.92 -15.95
CA GLY A 104 23.45 -22.22 -15.38
C GLY A 104 23.31 -22.26 -13.85
N LYS A 105 23.41 -21.11 -13.15
CA LYS A 105 23.26 -21.00 -11.68
C LYS A 105 21.77 -21.01 -11.33
N SER A 106 21.35 -21.91 -10.44
CA SER A 106 19.95 -22.00 -9.99
C SER A 106 19.57 -20.83 -9.07
N ASN A 107 18.26 -20.53 -8.99
CA ASN A 107 17.77 -19.53 -8.03
C ASN A 107 18.07 -19.97 -6.59
N LYS A 108 18.02 -21.26 -6.28
CA LYS A 108 18.38 -21.80 -4.97
C LYS A 108 19.81 -21.46 -4.55
N GLU A 109 20.77 -21.63 -5.46
CA GLU A 109 22.18 -21.29 -5.18
C GLU A 109 22.36 -19.79 -4.94
N LYS A 110 21.72 -18.95 -5.75
CA LYS A 110 21.77 -17.49 -5.59
C LYS A 110 21.17 -17.02 -4.26
N VAL A 111 20.04 -17.60 -3.89
CA VAL A 111 19.35 -17.19 -2.65
C VAL A 111 20.10 -17.71 -1.43
N LYS A 112 20.64 -18.91 -1.48
CA LYS A 112 21.41 -19.49 -0.38
C LYS A 112 22.63 -18.64 -0.02
N GLU A 113 23.32 -18.09 -1.00
CA GLU A 113 24.49 -17.23 -0.80
C GLU A 113 24.18 -15.99 0.07
N TYR A 114 22.95 -15.44 -0.04
CA TYR A 114 22.57 -14.18 0.60
C TYR A 114 21.63 -14.35 1.81
N TYR A 115 20.88 -15.45 1.90
CA TYR A 115 19.74 -15.59 2.83
C TYR A 115 19.67 -16.94 3.53
N ASP A 116 20.79 -17.67 3.61
CA ASP A 116 20.87 -18.98 4.26
C ASP A 116 20.44 -18.94 5.74
N ASP A 117 20.67 -17.81 6.39
CA ASP A 117 20.27 -17.52 7.78
C ASP A 117 18.75 -17.39 7.98
N MET A 118 17.97 -17.15 6.93
CA MET A 118 16.50 -17.08 6.96
C MET A 118 15.81 -18.44 6.74
N GLY A 119 16.55 -19.48 6.34
CA GLY A 119 15.97 -20.78 5.99
C GLY A 119 14.99 -20.71 4.82
N GLU A 120 13.93 -21.52 4.85
CA GLU A 120 12.92 -21.56 3.79
C GLU A 120 12.26 -20.20 3.56
N PHE A 121 12.04 -19.40 4.62
CA PHE A 121 11.50 -18.07 4.48
C PHE A 121 12.38 -17.16 3.62
N GLY A 122 13.68 -17.35 3.60
CA GLY A 122 14.60 -16.60 2.75
C GLY A 122 14.30 -16.78 1.25
N TYR A 123 13.91 -17.97 0.85
CA TYR A 123 13.48 -18.25 -0.53
C TYR A 123 12.19 -17.51 -0.89
N LYS A 124 11.17 -17.60 -0.02
CA LYS A 124 9.92 -16.84 -0.18
C LYS A 124 10.17 -15.34 -0.22
N PHE A 125 11.00 -14.84 0.68
CA PHE A 125 11.36 -13.43 0.77
C PHE A 125 11.98 -12.91 -0.55
N VAL A 126 12.97 -13.61 -1.09
CA VAL A 126 13.59 -13.21 -2.35
C VAL A 126 12.61 -13.34 -3.51
N ARG A 127 11.78 -14.36 -3.53
CA ARG A 127 10.76 -14.54 -4.57
C ARG A 127 9.74 -13.39 -4.54
N ALA A 128 9.23 -13.04 -3.37
CA ALA A 128 8.31 -11.92 -3.19
C ALA A 128 8.92 -10.58 -3.64
N LEU A 129 10.15 -10.29 -3.23
CA LEU A 129 10.84 -9.08 -3.65
C LEU A 129 11.15 -9.06 -5.15
N ASN A 130 11.48 -10.20 -5.76
CA ASN A 130 11.65 -10.29 -7.20
C ASN A 130 10.36 -9.98 -7.95
N LYS A 131 9.21 -10.43 -7.44
CA LYS A 131 7.91 -10.06 -8.00
C LYS A 131 7.64 -8.57 -7.88
N LEU A 132 7.84 -8.01 -6.69
CA LEU A 132 7.58 -6.61 -6.40
C LEU A 132 8.46 -5.67 -7.24
N PHE A 133 9.74 -6.03 -7.43
CA PHE A 133 10.74 -5.21 -8.11
C PHE A 133 11.15 -5.79 -9.48
N SER A 134 10.27 -6.56 -10.12
CA SER A 134 10.50 -7.03 -11.49
C SER A 134 10.36 -5.88 -12.50
N SER A 135 10.97 -6.05 -13.68
CA SER A 135 10.91 -5.05 -14.76
C SER A 135 9.49 -4.70 -15.24
N ASN A 136 8.51 -5.53 -14.91
CA ASN A 136 7.11 -5.32 -15.28
C ASN A 136 6.27 -4.73 -14.14
N MET A 137 6.91 -4.42 -13.01
CA MET A 137 6.21 -3.87 -11.85
C MET A 137 6.63 -2.42 -11.61
N PRO A 138 5.70 -1.59 -11.13
CA PRO A 138 5.92 -0.15 -10.95
C PRO A 138 7.03 0.22 -9.97
N TYR A 139 7.61 -0.73 -9.24
CA TYR A 139 8.53 -0.44 -8.14
C TYR A 139 9.99 -0.80 -8.41
N GLN A 140 10.34 -1.20 -9.63
CA GLN A 140 11.70 -1.66 -9.95
C GLN A 140 12.81 -0.66 -9.58
N ASN A 141 12.48 0.62 -9.55
CA ASN A 141 13.40 1.70 -9.24
C ASN A 141 13.41 2.11 -7.76
N LEU A 142 12.43 1.67 -6.97
CA LEU A 142 12.32 2.06 -5.56
C LEU A 142 13.32 1.33 -4.67
N VAL A 143 13.50 0.02 -4.91
CA VAL A 143 14.44 -0.79 -4.12
C VAL A 143 15.31 -1.62 -5.07
N GLN A 144 16.61 -1.35 -5.05
CA GLN A 144 17.57 -2.14 -5.82
C GLN A 144 17.83 -3.49 -5.14
N GLN A 145 18.35 -4.45 -5.91
CA GLN A 145 18.64 -5.80 -5.42
C GLN A 145 19.52 -5.82 -4.16
N ASN A 146 20.46 -4.90 -4.08
CA ASN A 146 21.41 -4.79 -2.96
C ASN A 146 20.77 -4.20 -1.68
N ASP A 147 19.56 -3.64 -1.78
CA ASP A 147 18.90 -2.96 -0.65
C ASP A 147 17.93 -3.86 0.11
N ARG A 148 17.79 -5.12 -0.25
CA ARG A 148 16.78 -6.02 0.34
C ARG A 148 16.87 -6.12 1.86
N ARG A 149 18.10 -6.22 2.42
CA ARG A 149 18.29 -6.20 3.89
C ARG A 149 18.00 -4.82 4.49
N LYS A 150 18.39 -3.75 3.80
CA LYS A 150 18.05 -2.38 4.20
C LYS A 150 16.54 -2.13 4.19
N PHE A 151 15.81 -2.80 3.29
CA PHE A 151 14.36 -2.73 3.27
C PHE A 151 13.71 -3.33 4.53
N ILE A 152 14.24 -4.44 5.03
CA ILE A 152 13.81 -5.03 6.32
C ILE A 152 14.03 -4.02 7.45
N GLU A 153 15.23 -3.44 7.53
CA GLU A 153 15.57 -2.42 8.53
C GLU A 153 14.68 -1.18 8.41
N TYR A 154 14.45 -0.72 7.20
CA TYR A 154 13.54 0.40 6.92
C TYR A 154 12.14 0.14 7.46
N VAL A 155 11.54 -1.02 7.18
CA VAL A 155 10.20 -1.37 7.67
C VAL A 155 10.18 -1.53 9.19
N SER A 156 11.24 -2.08 9.80
CA SER A 156 11.37 -2.17 11.26
C SER A 156 11.32 -0.82 11.95
N LYS A 157 11.96 0.19 11.36
CA LYS A 157 11.98 1.57 11.87
C LYS A 157 10.59 2.22 11.89
N LEU A 158 9.63 1.70 11.12
CA LEU A 158 8.25 2.21 11.14
C LEU A 158 7.56 1.98 12.49
N SER A 159 8.02 1.02 13.31
CA SER A 159 7.51 0.79 14.67
C SER A 159 7.72 1.97 15.62
N ILE A 160 8.73 2.80 15.38
CA ILE A 160 9.10 3.94 16.22
C ILE A 160 8.73 5.29 15.62
N ILE A 161 8.04 5.31 14.47
CA ILE A 161 7.58 6.57 13.87
C ILE A 161 6.67 7.30 14.84
N GLY A 162 7.10 8.51 15.24
CA GLY A 162 6.35 9.48 16.01
C GLY A 162 5.93 10.68 15.15
N GLU A 163 5.12 11.56 15.74
CA GLU A 163 4.79 12.86 15.15
C GLU A 163 5.83 13.94 15.52
N ASP A 164 7.00 13.52 16.04
CA ASP A 164 7.93 14.37 16.71
C ASP A 164 8.79 15.22 15.77
N ARG A 165 8.74 16.54 16.03
CA ARG A 165 9.81 17.53 15.86
C ARG A 165 10.35 17.82 14.46
N ILE A 166 9.73 17.31 13.40
CA ILE A 166 10.20 17.52 12.05
C ILE A 166 9.31 18.55 11.38
N ASN A 167 9.86 19.66 10.99
CA ASN A 167 9.15 20.80 10.40
C ASN A 167 8.63 20.54 8.97
N LYS A 168 8.70 19.31 8.45
CA LYS A 168 8.30 19.00 7.08
C LYS A 168 7.06 18.11 7.08
N ARG A 169 6.06 18.56 6.35
CA ARG A 169 4.79 17.86 6.14
C ARG A 169 4.90 16.88 4.99
N CYS A 170 4.35 15.68 5.18
CA CYS A 170 4.17 14.72 4.10
C CYS A 170 3.08 15.19 3.14
N GLU A 171 3.39 15.30 1.86
CA GLU A 171 2.44 15.77 0.85
C GLU A 171 1.42 14.69 0.45
N ILE A 172 1.62 13.44 0.89
CA ILE A 172 0.68 12.33 0.68
C ILE A 172 -0.37 12.26 1.80
N CYS A 173 0.05 12.13 3.07
CA CYS A 173 -0.87 11.94 4.20
C CYS A 173 -1.10 13.21 5.04
N GLY A 174 -0.38 14.30 4.76
CA GLY A 174 -0.49 15.56 5.47
C GLY A 174 0.14 15.60 6.87
N ALA A 175 0.67 14.50 7.39
CA ALA A 175 1.27 14.45 8.72
C ALA A 175 2.71 15.01 8.74
N ASN A 176 3.12 15.55 9.88
CA ASN A 176 4.50 16.04 10.10
C ASN A 176 5.44 14.87 10.42
N ARG A 177 5.71 14.01 9.43
CA ARG A 177 6.49 12.77 9.57
C ARG A 177 7.62 12.65 8.55
N VAL A 178 7.93 13.72 7.82
CA VAL A 178 8.97 13.66 6.78
C VAL A 178 10.33 13.85 7.42
N VAL A 179 11.19 12.83 7.25
CA VAL A 179 12.60 12.85 7.66
C VAL A 179 13.46 12.94 6.42
N GLU A 180 14.28 13.99 6.31
CA GLU A 180 15.23 14.11 5.21
C GLU A 180 16.44 13.22 5.49
N PRO A 181 16.74 12.23 4.63
CA PRO A 181 17.89 11.36 4.82
C PRO A 181 19.21 12.10 4.62
N GLU A 182 20.19 11.81 5.47
CA GLU A 182 21.52 12.43 5.41
C GLU A 182 22.34 11.97 4.20
N ASN A 183 22.11 10.73 3.72
CA ASN A 183 22.88 10.10 2.66
C ASN A 183 22.14 10.10 1.32
N ASP A 184 22.76 10.66 0.27
CA ASP A 184 22.15 10.77 -1.07
C ASP A 184 21.91 9.42 -1.77
N ASN A 185 22.68 8.40 -1.46
CA ASN A 185 22.58 7.05 -2.06
C ASN A 185 21.85 6.03 -1.17
N SER A 186 21.20 6.45 -0.10
CA SER A 186 20.48 5.57 0.79
C SER A 186 19.12 5.13 0.19
N LEU A 187 18.59 4.00 0.66
CA LEU A 187 17.23 3.55 0.33
C LEU A 187 16.21 4.62 0.74
N GLU A 188 16.39 5.19 1.92
CA GLU A 188 15.54 6.24 2.49
C GLU A 188 15.49 7.46 1.57
N LYS A 189 16.62 7.86 0.96
CA LYS A 189 16.66 9.01 0.04
C LYS A 189 15.82 8.75 -1.21
N ARG A 190 15.84 7.55 -1.77
CA ARG A 190 15.01 7.19 -2.91
C ARG A 190 13.53 7.16 -2.58
N LEU A 191 13.16 6.74 -1.36
CA LEU A 191 11.78 6.68 -0.89
C LEU A 191 11.26 8.04 -0.37
N PHE A 192 12.15 8.97 -0.05
CA PHE A 192 11.82 10.28 0.51
C PHE A 192 11.09 11.21 -0.45
N ARG A 193 11.36 11.09 -1.75
CA ARG A 193 10.71 11.89 -2.79
C ARG A 193 9.96 11.01 -3.77
N PHE A 194 8.73 11.41 -4.02
CA PHE A 194 7.91 10.83 -5.07
C PHE A 194 8.00 11.75 -6.30
N ASP A 195 8.77 11.32 -7.29
CA ASP A 195 9.12 12.12 -8.44
C ASP A 195 8.61 11.51 -9.77
N LYS A 196 9.08 12.03 -10.89
CA LYS A 196 8.74 11.61 -12.24
C LYS A 196 8.93 10.10 -12.47
N MET A 197 9.93 9.46 -11.85
CA MET A 197 10.18 8.03 -12.02
C MET A 197 9.05 7.18 -11.39
N HIS A 198 8.39 7.71 -10.37
CA HIS A 198 7.31 7.07 -9.67
C HIS A 198 5.94 7.40 -10.29
N SER A 199 5.80 8.59 -10.88
CA SER A 199 4.53 9.07 -11.41
C SER A 199 4.06 8.31 -12.66
N SER A 200 4.96 7.70 -13.44
CA SER A 200 4.59 6.85 -14.57
C SER A 200 3.75 5.64 -14.16
N ASP A 201 3.93 5.21 -12.92
CA ASP A 201 3.34 3.98 -12.38
C ASP A 201 2.07 4.25 -11.57
N PHE A 202 1.91 5.46 -11.03
CA PHE A 202 0.88 5.79 -10.06
C PHE A 202 0.03 7.00 -10.44
N GLY A 203 0.42 7.72 -11.45
CA GLY A 203 -0.17 9.01 -11.69
C GLY A 203 -0.67 9.23 -13.11
N PRO A 204 -1.22 10.39 -13.35
CA PRO A 204 -1.59 10.84 -14.67
C PRO A 204 -0.36 10.88 -15.57
N SER A 205 -0.61 10.76 -16.87
CA SER A 205 0.38 10.86 -17.93
C SER A 205 1.33 12.04 -17.68
N MET A 206 2.63 11.84 -17.95
CA MET A 206 3.67 12.87 -17.79
C MET A 206 3.56 14.06 -18.76
N VAL A 207 2.42 14.21 -19.41
CA VAL A 207 2.12 15.30 -20.34
C VAL A 207 1.39 16.41 -19.60
N VAL A 208 1.90 17.64 -19.68
CA VAL A 208 1.20 18.84 -19.19
C VAL A 208 -0.21 18.91 -19.80
N PRO A 209 -1.28 19.19 -19.03
CA PRO A 209 -1.31 19.68 -17.64
C PRO A 209 -1.36 18.62 -16.54
N ASN A 210 -1.45 17.33 -16.86
CA ASN A 210 -1.73 16.27 -15.90
C ASN A 210 -0.49 15.60 -15.31
N SER A 211 0.70 16.09 -15.65
CA SER A 211 1.97 15.42 -15.34
C SER A 211 2.42 15.51 -13.89
N PHE A 212 1.73 16.28 -13.07
CA PHE A 212 2.22 16.55 -11.71
C PHE A 212 1.07 16.71 -10.73
N TRP A 213 1.25 16.17 -9.54
CA TRP A 213 0.38 16.42 -8.40
C TRP A 213 0.39 17.92 -8.07
N ASN A 214 -0.70 18.63 -8.36
CA ASN A 214 -0.77 20.10 -8.20
C ASN A 214 0.43 20.86 -8.80
N TYR A 215 0.89 20.46 -10.00
CA TYR A 215 2.09 21.01 -10.65
C TYR A 215 3.40 20.84 -9.86
N ASN A 216 3.42 19.97 -8.86
CA ASN A 216 4.63 19.62 -8.14
C ASN A 216 5.32 18.42 -8.77
N THR A 217 6.57 18.57 -9.19
CA THR A 217 7.36 17.53 -9.86
C THR A 217 8.02 16.55 -8.89
N SER A 218 7.97 16.84 -7.59
CA SER A 218 8.61 16.02 -6.57
C SER A 218 7.92 16.24 -5.23
N LEU A 219 7.15 15.22 -4.79
CA LEU A 219 6.46 15.26 -3.51
C LEU A 219 7.37 14.77 -2.38
N LEU A 220 7.31 15.46 -1.24
CA LEU A 220 7.96 14.99 -0.02
C LEU A 220 7.08 13.91 0.63
N VAL A 221 7.66 12.75 0.86
CA VAL A 221 6.95 11.57 1.36
C VAL A 221 7.54 11.10 2.68
N CYS A 222 6.69 10.88 3.68
CA CYS A 222 7.16 10.30 4.94
C CYS A 222 7.45 8.79 4.79
N PRO A 223 8.29 8.21 5.66
CA PRO A 223 8.66 6.80 5.58
C PRO A 223 7.46 5.85 5.57
N LEU A 224 6.40 6.16 6.32
CA LEU A 224 5.20 5.33 6.34
C LEU A 224 4.48 5.34 4.98
N CYS A 225 4.24 6.51 4.38
CA CYS A 225 3.59 6.60 3.09
C CYS A 225 4.40 5.95 1.97
N ALA A 226 5.73 6.10 1.98
CA ALA A 226 6.61 5.43 1.03
C ALA A 226 6.49 3.90 1.11
N TYR A 227 6.32 3.35 2.31
CA TYR A 227 6.04 1.92 2.50
C TYR A 227 4.61 1.55 2.08
N LEU A 228 3.61 2.34 2.46
CA LEU A 228 2.21 2.03 2.13
C LEU A 228 1.96 2.01 0.62
N ILE A 229 2.54 2.95 -0.14
CA ILE A 229 2.33 3.08 -1.59
C ILE A 229 2.60 1.78 -2.35
N ILE A 230 3.57 0.98 -1.94
CA ILE A 230 3.88 -0.30 -2.61
C ILE A 230 2.73 -1.32 -2.57
N HIS A 231 1.73 -1.09 -1.72
CA HIS A 231 0.59 -2.00 -1.52
C HIS A 231 -0.65 -1.62 -2.34
N HIS A 232 -0.71 -0.42 -2.98
CA HIS A 232 -1.91 0.10 -3.63
C HIS A 232 -2.53 -0.86 -4.65
N HIS A 233 -1.69 -1.59 -5.41
CA HIS A 233 -2.13 -2.53 -6.43
C HIS A 233 -2.97 -3.69 -5.86
N LYS A 234 -2.93 -3.93 -4.55
CA LYS A 234 -3.74 -4.96 -3.88
C LYS A 234 -5.15 -4.51 -3.56
N ALA A 235 -5.39 -3.20 -3.53
CA ALA A 235 -6.73 -2.65 -3.41
C ALA A 235 -7.50 -2.61 -4.74
N LEU A 236 -6.79 -2.76 -5.86
CA LEU A 236 -7.38 -2.67 -7.19
C LEU A 236 -7.97 -4.03 -7.61
N THR A 237 -9.23 -4.04 -8.01
CA THR A 237 -9.87 -5.22 -8.62
C THR A 237 -9.63 -5.20 -10.12
N ARG A 238 -8.98 -6.24 -10.66
CA ARG A 238 -8.74 -6.39 -12.09
C ARG A 238 -9.93 -7.03 -12.77
N LEU A 239 -10.41 -6.42 -13.85
CA LEU A 239 -11.50 -6.92 -14.67
C LEU A 239 -11.02 -7.72 -15.89
N GLU A 240 -11.96 -8.36 -16.61
CA GLU A 240 -11.65 -9.18 -17.80
C GLU A 240 -11.05 -8.38 -18.96
N ASP A 241 -11.41 -7.11 -19.09
CA ASP A 241 -10.85 -6.19 -20.08
C ASP A 241 -9.46 -5.65 -19.70
N ASN A 242 -8.84 -6.22 -18.64
CA ASN A 242 -7.59 -5.78 -18.05
C ASN A 242 -7.63 -4.38 -17.44
N SER A 243 -8.78 -3.75 -17.28
CA SER A 243 -8.91 -2.57 -16.46
C SER A 243 -8.81 -2.94 -14.97
N GLU A 244 -8.35 -2.00 -14.16
CA GLU A 244 -8.28 -2.12 -12.72
C GLU A 244 -9.16 -1.05 -12.08
N ILE A 245 -9.92 -1.42 -11.05
CA ILE A 245 -10.89 -0.52 -10.42
C ILE A 245 -10.64 -0.44 -8.92
N PHE A 246 -10.77 0.76 -8.38
CA PHE A 246 -10.81 1.06 -6.96
C PHE A 246 -11.97 1.99 -6.63
N ILE A 247 -12.74 1.64 -5.61
CA ILE A 247 -13.82 2.50 -5.09
C ILE A 247 -13.26 3.33 -3.96
N ASN A 248 -13.10 4.63 -4.22
CA ASN A 248 -12.63 5.62 -3.27
C ASN A 248 -13.80 6.27 -2.53
N ALA A 249 -13.65 6.50 -1.23
CA ALA A 249 -14.66 7.10 -0.36
C ALA A 249 -14.00 7.90 0.78
N PRO A 250 -14.70 8.80 1.46
CA PRO A 250 -14.16 9.59 2.56
C PRO A 250 -14.03 8.80 3.88
N SER A 251 -14.08 7.47 3.85
CA SER A 251 -13.96 6.58 5.02
C SER A 251 -13.26 5.28 4.65
N PHE A 252 -12.21 4.91 5.39
CA PHE A 252 -11.54 3.62 5.21
C PHE A 252 -12.47 2.44 5.47
N LYS A 253 -13.39 2.56 6.42
CA LYS A 253 -14.40 1.54 6.69
C LYS A 253 -15.31 1.31 5.47
N VAL A 254 -15.79 2.39 4.86
CA VAL A 254 -16.61 2.32 3.64
C VAL A 254 -15.81 1.73 2.48
N MET A 255 -14.59 2.23 2.24
CA MET A 255 -13.72 1.71 1.18
C MET A 255 -13.44 0.22 1.34
N TRP A 256 -13.14 -0.22 2.58
CA TRP A 256 -12.89 -1.63 2.89
C TRP A 256 -14.04 -2.52 2.45
N TYR A 257 -15.27 -2.23 2.88
CA TYR A 257 -16.43 -3.05 2.55
C TYR A 257 -16.83 -2.96 1.08
N LEU A 258 -16.75 -1.77 0.47
CA LEU A 258 -17.10 -1.59 -0.94
C LEU A 258 -16.15 -2.35 -1.87
N ASN A 259 -14.84 -2.25 -1.65
CA ASN A 259 -13.87 -2.96 -2.49
C ASN A 259 -13.91 -4.48 -2.25
N LYS A 260 -14.14 -4.94 -1.03
CA LYS A 260 -14.40 -6.38 -0.75
C LYS A 260 -15.65 -6.90 -1.45
N TYR A 261 -16.72 -6.12 -1.43
CA TYR A 261 -17.93 -6.48 -2.14
C TYR A 261 -17.70 -6.56 -3.65
N LEU A 262 -16.99 -5.59 -4.21
CA LEU A 262 -16.61 -5.56 -5.62
C LEU A 262 -15.84 -6.84 -6.02
N GLN A 263 -14.83 -7.24 -5.27
CA GLN A 263 -14.07 -8.48 -5.50
C GLN A 263 -15.00 -9.71 -5.48
N THR A 264 -15.87 -9.81 -4.47
CA THR A 264 -16.81 -10.93 -4.33
C THR A 264 -17.82 -11.02 -5.49
N VAL A 265 -18.29 -9.88 -6.00
CA VAL A 265 -19.23 -9.83 -7.12
C VAL A 265 -18.54 -10.21 -8.42
N TYR A 266 -17.31 -9.76 -8.61
CA TYR A 266 -16.49 -10.08 -9.76
C TYR A 266 -16.13 -11.58 -9.82
N GLU A 267 -15.67 -12.16 -8.72
CA GLU A 267 -15.34 -13.59 -8.61
C GLU A 267 -16.54 -14.51 -8.93
N LYS A 268 -17.78 -14.03 -8.67
CA LYS A 268 -19.01 -14.74 -9.01
C LYS A 268 -19.44 -14.59 -10.48
N GLY A 269 -18.63 -13.96 -11.33
CA GLY A 269 -18.90 -13.80 -12.76
C GLY A 269 -20.11 -12.90 -13.09
N LYS A 270 -20.49 -12.00 -12.16
CA LYS A 270 -21.67 -11.13 -12.35
C LYS A 270 -21.35 -9.81 -13.08
N ILE A 271 -20.08 -9.47 -13.25
CA ILE A 271 -19.66 -8.20 -13.84
C ILE A 271 -18.45 -8.46 -14.74
N ALA A 272 -18.62 -8.28 -16.03
CA ALA A 272 -17.53 -8.45 -17.01
C ALA A 272 -16.87 -7.12 -17.41
N THR A 273 -17.59 -6.00 -17.32
CA THR A 273 -17.09 -4.70 -17.78
C THR A 273 -17.30 -3.58 -16.77
N THR A 274 -16.48 -2.51 -16.90
CA THR A 274 -16.60 -1.28 -16.09
C THR A 274 -17.99 -0.65 -16.22
N LYS A 275 -18.64 -0.73 -17.40
CA LYS A 275 -19.99 -0.18 -17.62
C LYS A 275 -21.06 -0.93 -16.84
N GLU A 276 -20.95 -2.25 -16.79
CA GLU A 276 -21.90 -3.08 -16.01
C GLU A 276 -21.74 -2.85 -14.52
N LEU A 277 -20.50 -2.67 -14.06
CA LEU A 277 -20.22 -2.27 -12.70
C LEU A 277 -20.90 -0.95 -12.32
N LEU A 278 -20.78 0.05 -13.18
CA LEU A 278 -21.37 1.38 -12.98
C LEU A 278 -22.91 1.34 -13.00
N GLY A 279 -23.51 0.49 -13.85
CA GLY A 279 -24.95 0.45 -14.03
C GLY A 279 -25.72 -0.28 -12.92
N MET A 280 -25.19 -1.38 -12.41
CA MET A 280 -25.93 -2.27 -11.49
C MET A 280 -25.43 -2.25 -10.06
N SER A 281 -24.14 -2.13 -9.84
CA SER A 281 -23.54 -2.46 -8.55
C SER A 281 -23.41 -1.30 -7.58
N ILE A 282 -23.31 -0.06 -8.05
CA ILE A 282 -23.18 1.08 -7.13
C ILE A 282 -24.47 1.25 -6.32
N ILE A 283 -25.63 1.13 -6.96
CA ILE A 283 -26.92 1.28 -6.28
C ILE A 283 -27.17 0.08 -5.35
N GLU A 284 -26.92 -1.13 -5.81
CA GLU A 284 -27.10 -2.34 -5.01
C GLU A 284 -26.08 -2.45 -3.88
N MET A 285 -24.85 -2.06 -4.16
CA MET A 285 -23.74 -1.94 -3.22
C MET A 285 -24.03 -0.86 -2.17
N ALA A 286 -24.49 0.32 -2.62
CA ALA A 286 -24.90 1.40 -1.76
C ALA A 286 -26.04 1.00 -0.81
N LEU A 287 -27.03 0.26 -1.29
CA LEU A 287 -28.13 -0.21 -0.48
C LEU A 287 -27.71 -1.26 0.55
N LYS A 288 -26.86 -2.23 0.18
CA LYS A 288 -26.37 -3.27 1.10
C LYS A 288 -25.39 -2.73 2.15
N VAL A 289 -24.50 -1.83 1.75
CA VAL A 289 -23.55 -1.19 2.65
C VAL A 289 -24.24 -0.13 3.52
N ASN A 290 -25.27 0.55 3.01
CA ASN A 290 -26.01 1.56 3.75
C ASN A 290 -26.75 0.97 4.97
N VAL A 291 -27.19 -0.29 4.89
CA VAL A 291 -27.75 -1.02 6.03
C VAL A 291 -26.72 -1.19 7.17
N GLN A 292 -25.42 -1.30 6.81
CA GLN A 292 -24.34 -1.53 7.80
C GLN A 292 -23.65 -0.26 8.26
N LEU A 293 -23.59 0.80 7.43
CA LEU A 293 -22.73 1.97 7.64
C LEU A 293 -23.48 3.28 7.88
N GLY A 294 -24.82 3.30 7.74
CA GLY A 294 -25.62 4.52 7.89
C GLY A 294 -25.56 5.47 6.68
N LYS A 295 -26.57 6.36 6.57
CA LYS A 295 -26.84 7.17 5.37
C LYS A 295 -25.76 8.20 4.99
N TRP A 296 -24.94 8.66 5.94
CA TRP A 296 -24.04 9.79 5.74
C TRP A 296 -22.70 9.43 5.09
N ASN A 297 -22.32 8.17 5.09
CA ASN A 297 -21.01 7.71 4.61
C ASN A 297 -20.95 7.45 3.09
N MET A 298 -22.09 7.62 2.39
CA MET A 298 -22.19 7.34 0.95
C MET A 298 -22.03 8.59 0.07
N MET A 299 -21.77 9.74 0.66
CA MET A 299 -21.53 10.99 -0.10
C MET A 299 -20.06 11.01 -0.56
N ASN A 300 -19.84 11.42 -1.82
CA ASN A 300 -18.51 11.55 -2.44
C ASN A 300 -17.77 10.22 -2.70
N ILE A 301 -18.48 9.21 -3.23
CA ILE A 301 -17.84 8.02 -3.77
C ILE A 301 -17.26 8.36 -5.15
N GLU A 302 -15.99 8.05 -5.33
CA GLU A 302 -15.25 8.18 -6.59
C GLU A 302 -14.86 6.78 -7.09
N ILE A 303 -15.03 6.53 -8.37
CA ILE A 303 -14.56 5.31 -9.01
C ILE A 303 -13.30 5.64 -9.80
N VAL A 304 -12.20 5.09 -9.33
CA VAL A 304 -10.90 5.20 -9.98
C VAL A 304 -10.71 3.99 -10.88
N THR A 305 -10.46 4.25 -12.16
CA THR A 305 -10.21 3.18 -13.14
C THR A 305 -8.84 3.36 -13.77
N LYS A 306 -8.12 2.26 -13.92
CA LYS A 306 -6.85 2.19 -14.62
C LYS A 306 -7.00 1.29 -15.84
N SER A 307 -6.73 1.80 -17.03
CA SER A 307 -6.78 1.05 -18.27
C SER A 307 -5.44 1.14 -19.00
N ASN A 308 -4.95 0.00 -19.51
CA ASN A 308 -3.65 -0.08 -20.20
C ASN A 308 -2.47 0.53 -19.41
N GLY A 309 -2.47 0.34 -18.08
CA GLY A 309 -1.44 0.87 -17.19
C GLY A 309 -1.53 2.38 -16.93
N ARG A 310 -2.64 3.05 -17.30
CA ARG A 310 -2.88 4.50 -17.11
C ARG A 310 -4.18 4.72 -16.35
N PHE A 311 -4.13 5.66 -15.40
CA PHE A 311 -5.31 6.16 -14.69
C PHE A 311 -6.00 7.28 -15.46
#